data_a5a7a89d9bed147f3ba2e9fab09ab7da
#
_entry.id   a5a7a89d9bed147f3ba2e9fab09ab7da
#
_cell.length_a   1.000
_cell.length_b   1.000
_cell.length_c   1.000
_cell.angle_alpha   90.00
_cell.angle_beta   90.00
_cell.angle_gamma   90.00
#
_symmetry.space_group_name_H-M   'P 1'
#
loop_
_entity.id
_entity.type
_entity.pdbx_description
1 polymer ?
#
loop_
_entity_poly.entity_id
_entity_poly.type
_entity_poly.pdbx_seq_one_letter_code
_entity_poly.pdbx_strand_id
1 'polypeptide(L)'
;DLREDGSFKMNPPLRTQADRQALIEGILDGTVDMIATDHAPHSVQEKAKGLAGSAMGIVGLETAFPVLYTHLVRTGVLTLDKLVELMAVNPRKRFGFPLRADDYAVWDLNTEYRIDPAQFCSMGKSTPFAGQTVYGRCVRNVCGGRVVWQDAQV
;
A
#
# COMPACT_ATOMS: atom_id res chain seq x y z
N ASP A 1 -0.97 18.02 5.32
CA ASP A 1 -0.84 16.73 6.00
C ASP A 1 0.62 16.34 6.26
N LEU A 2 1.61 17.01 5.62
CA LEU A 2 3.03 16.83 5.88
C LEU A 2 3.35 17.22 7.33
N ARG A 3 4.16 16.39 8.00
CA ARG A 3 4.63 16.63 9.38
C ARG A 3 6.14 16.64 9.41
N GLU A 4 6.72 17.30 10.42
CA GLU A 4 8.16 17.29 10.70
C GLU A 4 8.58 15.96 11.36
N ASP A 5 8.36 14.88 10.61
CA ASP A 5 8.58 13.50 11.04
C ASP A 5 9.17 12.69 9.90
N GLY A 6 10.17 11.87 10.18
CA GLY A 6 10.82 11.02 9.19
C GLY A 6 9.89 10.04 8.49
N SER A 7 8.76 9.65 9.11
CA SER A 7 7.76 8.78 8.49
C SER A 7 7.10 9.40 7.24
N PHE A 8 7.19 10.73 7.08
CA PHE A 8 6.72 11.44 5.90
C PHE A 8 7.80 11.65 4.83
N LYS A 9 9.04 11.21 5.09
CA LYS A 9 10.13 11.35 4.13
C LYS A 9 10.20 10.17 3.18
N MET A 10 9.90 10.45 1.92
CA MET A 10 9.96 9.49 0.80
C MET A 10 10.41 10.18 -0.48
N ASN A 11 10.82 9.40 -1.47
CA ASN A 11 11.18 9.89 -2.80
C ASN A 11 10.43 9.03 -3.85
N PRO A 12 9.61 9.63 -4.73
CA PRO A 12 9.29 11.08 -4.81
C PRO A 12 8.64 11.62 -3.54
N PRO A 13 8.83 12.91 -3.23
CA PRO A 13 8.24 13.52 -2.03
C PRO A 13 6.72 13.71 -2.19
N LEU A 14 6.04 13.89 -1.07
CA LEU A 14 4.63 14.29 -1.09
C LEU A 14 4.49 15.62 -1.85
N ARG A 15 3.48 15.69 -2.71
CA ARG A 15 3.20 16.81 -3.59
C ARG A 15 1.90 17.51 -3.19
N THR A 16 1.48 18.45 -4.02
CA THR A 16 0.26 19.23 -3.80
C THR A 16 -1.01 18.40 -4.06
N GLN A 17 -2.14 18.95 -3.64
CA GLN A 17 -3.43 18.32 -3.94
C GLN A 17 -3.71 18.27 -5.45
N ALA A 18 -3.25 19.26 -6.21
CA ALA A 18 -3.37 19.27 -7.67
C ALA A 18 -2.57 18.12 -8.31
N ASP A 19 -1.34 17.87 -7.84
CA ASP A 19 -0.54 16.73 -8.32
C ASP A 19 -1.22 15.39 -8.01
N ARG A 20 -1.80 15.25 -6.81
CA ARG A 20 -2.58 14.05 -6.45
C ARG A 20 -3.79 13.86 -7.37
N GLN A 21 -4.51 14.95 -7.67
CA GLN A 21 -5.67 14.90 -8.55
C GLN A 21 -5.27 14.49 -9.97
N ALA A 22 -4.16 15.02 -10.49
CA ALA A 22 -3.63 14.64 -11.80
C ALA A 22 -3.25 13.16 -11.87
N LEU A 23 -2.71 12.58 -10.79
CA LEU A 23 -2.45 11.13 -10.71
C LEU A 23 -3.75 10.30 -10.76
N ILE A 24 -4.79 10.75 -10.06
CA ILE A 24 -6.10 10.09 -10.10
C ILE A 24 -6.70 10.13 -11.52
N GLU A 25 -6.63 11.28 -12.17
CA GLU A 25 -7.08 11.46 -13.56
C GLU A 25 -6.29 10.55 -14.50
N GLY A 26 -4.96 10.46 -14.35
CA GLY A 26 -4.12 9.55 -15.13
C GLY A 26 -4.42 8.07 -14.88
N ILE A 27 -4.90 7.69 -13.70
CA ILE A 27 -5.40 6.33 -13.43
C ILE A 27 -6.73 6.08 -14.16
N LEU A 28 -7.62 7.07 -14.14
CA LEU A 28 -8.95 6.94 -14.74
C LEU A 28 -8.91 6.92 -16.28
N ASP A 29 -8.03 7.69 -16.89
CA ASP A 29 -7.86 7.72 -18.35
C ASP A 29 -6.91 6.63 -18.89
N GLY A 30 -6.21 5.91 -18.00
CA GLY A 30 -5.32 4.82 -18.36
C GLY A 30 -3.87 5.23 -18.67
N THR A 31 -3.52 6.50 -18.53
CA THR A 31 -2.12 6.98 -18.65
C THR A 31 -1.23 6.35 -17.57
N VAL A 32 -1.76 6.19 -16.35
CA VAL A 32 -1.14 5.44 -15.27
C VAL A 32 -1.74 4.04 -15.25
N ASP A 33 -0.95 3.04 -15.58
CA ASP A 33 -1.40 1.67 -15.78
C ASP A 33 -1.07 0.72 -14.62
N MET A 34 -0.29 1.14 -13.62
CA MET A 34 0.00 0.34 -12.44
C MET A 34 0.28 1.19 -11.19
N ILE A 35 0.08 0.58 -10.04
CA ILE A 35 0.44 1.14 -8.73
C ILE A 35 1.50 0.24 -8.11
N ALA A 36 2.64 0.82 -7.76
CA ALA A 36 3.75 0.18 -7.04
C ALA A 36 3.92 0.81 -5.66
N THR A 37 4.33 0.01 -4.69
CA THR A 37 4.46 0.45 -3.30
C THR A 37 5.75 1.20 -3.02
N ASP A 38 6.79 0.95 -3.80
CA ASP A 38 8.16 1.37 -3.50
C ASP A 38 8.53 1.08 -2.02
N HIS A 39 8.22 -0.15 -1.58
CA HIS A 39 8.44 -0.59 -0.20
C HIS A 39 9.91 -0.47 0.18
N ALA A 40 10.24 0.52 1.02
CA ALA A 40 11.59 0.85 1.44
C ALA A 40 11.65 0.97 2.98
N PRO A 41 11.70 -0.15 3.70
CA PRO A 41 11.78 -0.16 5.15
C PRO A 41 13.14 0.33 5.64
N HIS A 42 13.14 1.19 6.65
CA HIS A 42 14.31 1.72 7.31
C HIS A 42 14.23 1.49 8.81
N SER A 43 15.39 1.48 9.47
CA SER A 43 15.48 1.36 10.92
C SER A 43 14.89 2.58 11.64
N VAL A 44 14.55 2.41 12.91
CA VAL A 44 14.08 3.51 13.77
C VAL A 44 15.11 4.64 13.81
N GLN A 45 16.41 4.31 13.91
CA GLN A 45 17.51 5.28 13.97
C GLN A 45 17.62 6.10 12.67
N GLU A 46 17.40 5.47 11.52
CA GLU A 46 17.41 6.17 10.22
C GLU A 46 16.21 7.08 10.03
N LYS A 47 15.08 6.76 10.64
CA LYS A 47 13.83 7.53 10.54
C LYS A 47 13.60 8.54 11.69
N ALA A 48 14.44 8.54 12.73
CA ALA A 48 14.32 9.41 13.90
C ALA A 48 15.00 10.79 13.76
N LYS A 49 15.39 11.19 12.53
CA LYS A 49 16.16 12.41 12.29
C LYS A 49 15.33 13.57 11.71
N GLY A 50 14.02 13.56 11.96
CA GLY A 50 13.07 14.52 11.41
C GLY A 50 12.89 14.39 9.89
N LEU A 51 12.11 15.28 9.29
CA LEU A 51 11.84 15.23 7.85
C LEU A 51 13.12 15.47 7.02
N ALA A 52 13.98 16.39 7.44
CA ALA A 52 15.20 16.73 6.68
C ALA A 52 16.27 15.63 6.77
N GLY A 53 16.54 15.08 7.95
CA GLY A 53 17.67 14.20 8.22
C GLY A 53 17.42 12.71 8.04
N SER A 54 16.17 12.26 7.97
CA SER A 54 15.84 10.84 7.87
C SER A 54 16.14 10.25 6.49
N ALA A 55 16.31 8.93 6.43
CA ALA A 55 16.38 8.20 5.17
C ALA A 55 15.06 8.30 4.40
N MET A 56 15.13 8.31 3.06
CA MET A 56 13.97 8.33 2.17
C MET A 56 13.39 6.94 2.02
N GLY A 57 12.10 6.78 2.28
CA GLY A 57 11.37 5.52 2.13
C GLY A 57 10.43 5.23 3.28
N ILE A 58 9.41 4.47 2.99
CA ILE A 58 8.38 4.02 3.94
C ILE A 58 8.03 2.55 3.69
N VAL A 59 7.43 1.89 4.68
CA VAL A 59 6.80 0.58 4.46
C VAL A 59 5.51 0.77 3.65
N GLY A 60 5.32 -0.05 2.63
CA GLY A 60 4.19 0.04 1.72
C GLY A 60 3.44 -1.27 1.49
N LEU A 61 4.09 -2.44 1.61
CA LEU A 61 3.47 -3.73 1.27
C LEU A 61 2.22 -4.04 2.11
N GLU A 62 2.24 -3.69 3.38
CA GLU A 62 1.17 -4.02 4.32
C GLU A 62 0.08 -2.94 4.39
N THR A 63 0.33 -1.77 3.82
CA THR A 63 -0.59 -0.62 3.87
C THR A 63 -1.19 -0.25 2.52
N ALA A 64 -0.59 -0.65 1.40
CA ALA A 64 -1.00 -0.20 0.07
C ALA A 64 -2.45 -0.56 -0.25
N PHE A 65 -2.83 -1.84 -0.17
CA PHE A 65 -4.20 -2.24 -0.49
C PHE A 65 -5.23 -1.59 0.44
N PRO A 66 -5.12 -1.68 1.79
CA PRO A 66 -6.13 -1.09 2.67
C PRO A 66 -6.25 0.43 2.53
N VAL A 67 -5.15 1.15 2.35
CA VAL A 67 -5.18 2.61 2.15
C VAL A 67 -5.87 2.96 0.82
N LEU A 68 -5.48 2.32 -0.28
CA LEU A 68 -6.08 2.56 -1.59
C LEU A 68 -7.56 2.12 -1.65
N TYR A 69 -7.88 0.96 -1.09
CA TYR A 69 -9.25 0.48 -0.99
C TYR A 69 -10.14 1.47 -0.22
N THR A 70 -9.67 1.92 0.94
CA THR A 70 -10.42 2.86 1.78
C THR A 70 -10.64 4.21 1.09
N HIS A 71 -9.59 4.77 0.50
CA HIS A 71 -9.63 6.15 0.00
C HIS A 71 -10.05 6.28 -1.46
N LEU A 72 -9.96 5.23 -2.26
CA LEU A 72 -10.32 5.30 -3.68
C LEU A 72 -11.52 4.41 -4.03
N VAL A 73 -11.59 3.20 -3.48
CA VAL A 73 -12.69 2.29 -3.83
C VAL A 73 -13.94 2.59 -3.00
N ARG A 74 -13.83 2.67 -1.69
CA ARG A 74 -14.99 2.95 -0.83
C ARG A 74 -15.58 4.34 -1.04
N THR A 75 -14.80 5.26 -1.56
CA THR A 75 -15.25 6.62 -1.93
C THR A 75 -15.81 6.71 -3.35
N GLY A 76 -15.78 5.61 -4.11
CA GLY A 76 -16.30 5.56 -5.48
C GLY A 76 -15.42 6.19 -6.55
N VAL A 77 -14.16 6.53 -6.23
CA VAL A 77 -13.18 7.04 -7.22
C VAL A 77 -12.74 5.94 -8.18
N LEU A 78 -12.51 4.72 -7.67
CA LEU A 78 -12.18 3.53 -8.44
C LEU A 78 -13.13 2.38 -8.14
N THR A 79 -13.27 1.43 -9.07
CA THR A 79 -13.85 0.13 -8.76
C THR A 79 -12.81 -0.79 -8.11
N LEU A 80 -13.27 -1.81 -7.39
CA LEU A 80 -12.38 -2.84 -6.83
C LEU A 80 -11.60 -3.55 -7.96
N ASP A 81 -12.27 -3.89 -9.05
CA ASP A 81 -11.65 -4.54 -10.20
C ASP A 81 -10.51 -3.68 -10.76
N LYS A 82 -10.72 -2.35 -10.87
CA LYS A 82 -9.68 -1.44 -11.32
C LYS A 82 -8.49 -1.40 -10.35
N LEU A 83 -8.73 -1.40 -9.06
CA LEU A 83 -7.64 -1.46 -8.07
C LEU A 83 -6.83 -2.77 -8.20
N VAL A 84 -7.50 -3.91 -8.35
CA VAL A 84 -6.85 -5.21 -8.56
C VAL A 84 -6.09 -5.23 -9.88
N GLU A 85 -6.66 -4.66 -10.95
CA GLU A 85 -5.99 -4.50 -12.24
C GLU A 85 -4.66 -3.75 -12.08
N LEU A 86 -4.67 -2.58 -11.43
CA LEU A 86 -3.51 -1.71 -11.25
C LEU A 86 -2.43 -2.32 -10.35
N MET A 87 -2.81 -3.07 -9.31
CA MET A 87 -1.86 -3.60 -8.31
C MET A 87 -1.36 -5.01 -8.63
N ALA A 88 -2.11 -5.81 -9.39
CA ALA A 88 -1.80 -7.22 -9.59
C ALA A 88 -1.71 -7.63 -11.06
N VAL A 89 -2.73 -7.31 -11.86
CA VAL A 89 -2.84 -7.81 -13.23
C VAL A 89 -1.87 -7.09 -14.17
N ASN A 90 -1.89 -5.77 -14.18
CA ASN A 90 -1.07 -4.96 -15.07
C ASN A 90 0.43 -5.08 -14.80
N PRO A 91 0.92 -5.08 -13.53
CA PRO A 91 2.32 -5.37 -13.24
C PRO A 91 2.77 -6.72 -13.80
N ARG A 92 1.96 -7.79 -13.64
CA ARG A 92 2.29 -9.10 -14.18
C ARG A 92 2.36 -9.10 -15.70
N LYS A 93 1.40 -8.48 -16.36
CA LYS A 93 1.41 -8.33 -17.84
C LYS A 93 2.64 -7.54 -18.30
N ARG A 94 2.94 -6.43 -17.64
CA ARG A 94 4.05 -5.55 -18.01
C ARG A 94 5.41 -6.22 -17.89
N PHE A 95 5.60 -7.04 -16.89
CA PHE A 95 6.88 -7.71 -16.61
C PHE A 95 6.92 -9.17 -17.06
N GLY A 96 5.90 -9.66 -17.75
CA GLY A 96 5.87 -11.03 -18.29
C GLY A 96 5.70 -12.11 -17.20
N PHE A 97 5.17 -11.79 -16.03
CA PHE A 97 4.88 -12.79 -15.01
C PHE A 97 3.51 -13.45 -15.25
N PRO A 98 3.41 -14.77 -15.16
CA PRO A 98 2.14 -15.45 -15.35
C PRO A 98 1.17 -15.13 -14.22
N LEU A 99 -0.11 -14.99 -14.56
CA LEU A 99 -1.21 -15.07 -13.61
C LEU A 99 -1.42 -16.55 -13.25
N ARG A 100 -1.30 -16.88 -11.98
CA ARG A 100 -1.44 -18.25 -11.49
C ARG A 100 -2.66 -18.33 -10.59
N ALA A 101 -3.54 -19.30 -10.83
CA ALA A 101 -4.75 -19.48 -10.03
C ALA A 101 -4.46 -19.94 -8.59
N ASP A 102 -3.27 -20.48 -8.36
CA ASP A 102 -2.78 -20.96 -7.07
C ASP A 102 -1.96 -19.90 -6.29
N ASP A 103 -1.86 -18.66 -6.82
CA ASP A 103 -1.27 -17.49 -6.16
C ASP A 103 -2.37 -16.44 -5.93
N TYR A 104 -2.80 -16.25 -4.68
CA TYR A 104 -3.82 -15.28 -4.36
C TYR A 104 -3.74 -14.76 -2.92
N ALA A 105 -4.33 -13.60 -2.70
CA ALA A 105 -4.57 -13.04 -1.37
C ALA A 105 -6.08 -12.97 -1.10
N VAL A 106 -6.48 -13.22 0.15
CA VAL A 106 -7.86 -13.09 0.62
C VAL A 106 -7.95 -11.86 1.53
N TRP A 107 -8.94 -11.03 1.29
CA TRP A 107 -9.14 -9.78 1.99
C TRP A 107 -10.53 -9.71 2.61
N ASP A 108 -10.61 -9.37 3.89
CA ASP A 108 -11.86 -8.93 4.50
C ASP A 108 -12.07 -7.44 4.18
N LEU A 109 -13.06 -7.17 3.35
CA LEU A 109 -13.36 -5.82 2.87
C LEU A 109 -14.25 -5.02 3.81
N ASN A 110 -14.85 -5.65 4.81
CA ASN A 110 -15.89 -5.07 5.65
C ASN A 110 -15.38 -4.64 7.03
N THR A 111 -14.38 -5.35 7.56
CA THR A 111 -13.85 -5.06 8.89
C THR A 111 -13.01 -3.79 8.88
N GLU A 112 -13.40 -2.86 9.74
CA GLU A 112 -12.64 -1.66 10.05
C GLU A 112 -11.51 -1.98 11.03
N TYR A 113 -10.33 -1.44 10.80
CA TYR A 113 -9.22 -1.56 11.74
C TYR A 113 -8.30 -0.35 11.68
N ARG A 114 -7.48 -0.17 12.70
CA ARG A 114 -6.43 0.86 12.72
C ARG A 114 -5.10 0.27 12.32
N ILE A 115 -4.39 0.98 11.45
CA ILE A 115 -3.03 0.60 11.06
C ILE A 115 -2.12 0.69 12.29
N ASP A 116 -1.60 -0.45 12.72
CA ASP A 116 -0.63 -0.57 13.80
C ASP A 116 0.70 -1.09 13.25
N PRO A 117 1.72 -0.22 13.13
CA PRO A 117 3.02 -0.65 12.62
C PRO A 117 3.70 -1.73 13.46
N ALA A 118 3.34 -1.90 14.75
CA ALA A 118 3.89 -2.96 15.58
C ALA A 118 3.52 -4.36 15.05
N GLN A 119 2.40 -4.48 14.35
CA GLN A 119 1.90 -5.74 13.78
C GLN A 119 2.51 -6.07 12.40
N PHE A 120 3.27 -5.17 11.78
CA PHE A 120 3.86 -5.44 10.46
C PHE A 120 4.85 -6.59 10.50
N CYS A 121 4.88 -7.40 9.45
CA CYS A 121 5.92 -8.39 9.22
C CYS A 121 7.25 -7.74 8.81
N SER A 122 7.20 -6.58 8.16
CA SER A 122 8.37 -5.80 7.78
C SER A 122 9.21 -5.43 8.99
N MET A 123 10.53 -5.51 8.89
CA MET A 123 11.44 -5.12 9.98
C MET A 123 11.37 -3.61 10.27
N GLY A 124 11.39 -2.78 9.21
CA GLY A 124 11.12 -1.36 9.35
C GLY A 124 9.63 -1.11 9.57
N LYS A 125 9.30 -0.14 10.44
CA LYS A 125 7.91 0.16 10.86
C LYS A 125 7.45 1.55 10.45
N SER A 126 8.27 2.31 9.72
CA SER A 126 7.99 3.71 9.41
C SER A 126 6.94 3.84 8.32
N THR A 127 5.82 4.46 8.64
CA THR A 127 4.72 4.75 7.73
C THR A 127 3.97 6.00 8.18
N PRO A 128 3.53 6.88 7.25
CA PRO A 128 2.69 8.03 7.58
C PRO A 128 1.23 7.62 7.88
N PHE A 129 0.88 6.37 7.65
CA PHE A 129 -0.48 5.85 7.83
C PHE A 129 -0.73 5.26 9.23
N ALA A 130 0.25 5.29 10.13
CA ALA A 130 0.11 4.79 11.50
C ALA A 130 -1.10 5.39 12.21
N GLY A 131 -1.94 4.55 12.79
CA GLY A 131 -3.15 4.94 13.51
C GLY A 131 -4.31 5.38 12.63
N GLN A 132 -4.18 5.40 11.31
CA GLN A 132 -5.32 5.64 10.42
C GLN A 132 -6.29 4.46 10.45
N THR A 133 -7.58 4.79 10.40
CA THR A 133 -8.65 3.82 10.27
C THR A 133 -8.83 3.46 8.80
N VAL A 134 -8.79 2.17 8.49
CA VAL A 134 -8.89 1.64 7.12
C VAL A 134 -9.76 0.38 7.08
N TYR A 135 -10.13 0.00 5.86
CA TYR A 135 -10.82 -1.24 5.52
C TYR A 135 -9.95 -2.07 4.55
N GLY A 136 -10.28 -3.34 4.38
CA GLY A 136 -9.52 -4.21 3.49
C GLY A 136 -8.34 -4.86 4.21
N ARG A 137 -8.64 -5.64 5.26
CA ARG A 137 -7.66 -6.42 6.01
C ARG A 137 -7.27 -7.67 5.23
N CYS A 138 -5.99 -7.88 5.02
CA CYS A 138 -5.52 -9.16 4.49
C CYS A 138 -5.74 -10.24 5.55
N VAL A 139 -6.36 -11.35 5.17
CA VAL A 139 -6.62 -12.47 6.09
C VAL A 139 -5.83 -13.72 5.70
N ARG A 140 -5.39 -13.83 4.44
CA ARG A 140 -4.59 -14.98 3.99
C ARG A 140 -3.82 -14.67 2.72
N ASN A 141 -2.61 -15.19 2.62
CA ASN A 141 -1.84 -15.23 1.38
C ASN A 141 -1.51 -16.69 1.02
N VAL A 142 -1.71 -17.02 -0.25
CA VAL A 142 -1.44 -18.33 -0.84
C VAL A 142 -0.44 -18.15 -1.99
N CYS A 143 0.60 -18.99 -2.01
CA CYS A 143 1.60 -19.02 -3.06
C CYS A 143 1.85 -20.47 -3.47
N GLY A 144 1.68 -20.78 -4.76
CA GLY A 144 1.79 -22.13 -5.28
C GLY A 144 0.85 -23.13 -4.59
N GLY A 145 -0.37 -22.70 -4.26
CA GLY A 145 -1.36 -23.50 -3.54
C GLY A 145 -1.09 -23.69 -2.05
N ARG A 146 -0.02 -23.11 -1.51
CA ARG A 146 0.32 -23.20 -0.08
C ARG A 146 -0.01 -21.93 0.66
N VAL A 147 -0.64 -22.02 1.82
CA VAL A 147 -0.83 -20.87 2.71
C VAL A 147 0.55 -20.46 3.25
N VAL A 148 1.00 -19.27 2.87
CA VAL A 148 2.30 -18.72 3.30
C VAL A 148 2.14 -17.73 4.44
N TRP A 149 0.96 -17.18 4.59
CA TRP A 149 0.58 -16.31 5.71
C TRP A 149 -0.92 -16.38 5.97
N GLN A 150 -1.30 -16.35 7.23
CA GLN A 150 -2.71 -16.25 7.66
C GLN A 150 -2.79 -15.42 8.92
N ASP A 151 -3.83 -14.57 8.99
CA ASP A 151 -4.15 -13.81 10.19
C ASP A 151 -4.53 -14.75 11.33
N ALA A 152 -3.93 -14.58 12.49
CA ALA A 152 -4.19 -15.41 13.67
C ALA A 152 -5.60 -15.22 14.27
N GLN A 153 -6.32 -14.19 13.81
CA GLN A 153 -7.69 -13.87 14.29
C GLN A 153 -8.78 -14.44 13.37
N VAL A 154 -8.40 -15.18 12.31
CA VAL A 154 -9.32 -15.78 11.31
C VAL A 154 -9.21 -17.28 11.28
#